data_529ec6bcb1d67f116d1c1265f2204bde
#
_entry.id   529ec6bcb1d67f116d1c1265f2204bde
#
_cell.length_a   1.000
_cell.length_b   1.000
_cell.length_c   1.000
_cell.angle_alpha   90.00
_cell.angle_beta   90.00
_cell.angle_gamma   90.00
#
_symmetry.space_group_name_H-M   'P 1'
#
loop_
_entity.id
_entity.type
_entity.pdbx_description
1 polymer ?
#
loop_
_entity_poly.entity_id
_entity_poly.type
_entity_poly.pdbx_seq_one_letter_code
_entity_poly.pdbx_strand_id
1 'polypeptide(L)'
;LRGIEYVRENGVIRPLLDIERKDIEEYCEVHNLNPRIDESNLENIYTRNKIRLELIPYMTDNFNTNLIESIVRMSNSLRSDSDYIEAEAESKFKDICKITSDTVDIKINGFSKLHNAIKVRVLRKGIKSILGDTNFIDQKHIEDVLEFESESKINKMLTLPRGVFVYRKQDCITLTTTEIVTEEIDFLYNIPNNGFVKIKETNIIIETQTMTIDRYKNGKVDKMSKGFDLNKIKGGMVVRSRQQGDKIKLAGGSKKIKDLFIDLKIPREERCKVPVIADEQGILQVGKYKSSENYKIDEKTKEVLKVTFKNL
;
A
#
# COMPACT_ATOMS: atom_id res chain seq x y z
N LEU A 1 -6.59 -29.55 -0.84
CA LEU A 1 -6.11 -30.93 -0.63
C LEU A 1 -5.37 -31.14 0.71
N ARG A 2 -5.06 -30.05 1.45
CA ARG A 2 -4.44 -30.11 2.78
C ARG A 2 -5.30 -30.86 3.83
N GLY A 3 -6.59 -30.99 3.56
CA GLY A 3 -7.54 -31.62 4.46
C GLY A 3 -7.99 -30.74 5.62
N ILE A 4 -8.58 -31.37 6.63
CA ILE A 4 -9.07 -30.71 7.84
C ILE A 4 -7.93 -30.57 8.84
N GLU A 5 -7.86 -29.44 9.55
CA GLU A 5 -6.82 -29.20 10.58
C GLU A 5 -7.16 -29.90 11.89
N TYR A 6 -6.12 -30.41 12.59
CA TYR A 6 -6.27 -31.03 13.91
C TYR A 6 -6.74 -30.03 14.97
N VAL A 7 -6.23 -28.83 14.88
CA VAL A 7 -6.57 -27.73 15.79
C VAL A 7 -6.95 -26.51 14.94
N ARG A 8 -8.06 -25.88 15.26
CA ARG A 8 -8.46 -24.61 14.66
C ARG A 8 -8.15 -23.44 15.58
N GLU A 9 -7.96 -22.24 14.98
CA GLU A 9 -7.74 -21.00 15.73
C GLU A 9 -8.84 -20.71 16.77
N ASN A 10 -10.06 -21.20 16.56
CA ASN A 10 -11.18 -21.06 17.50
C ASN A 10 -11.21 -22.09 18.64
N GLY A 11 -10.13 -22.84 18.84
CA GLY A 11 -9.99 -23.81 19.93
C GLY A 11 -10.60 -25.18 19.67
N VAL A 12 -11.16 -25.44 18.49
CA VAL A 12 -11.69 -26.79 18.15
C VAL A 12 -10.54 -27.73 17.88
N ILE A 13 -10.49 -28.83 18.60
CA ILE A 13 -9.54 -29.96 18.44
C ILE A 13 -10.21 -31.17 17.84
N ARG A 14 -9.47 -32.00 17.09
CA ARG A 14 -9.96 -33.21 16.43
C ARG A 14 -8.99 -34.39 16.71
N PRO A 15 -9.06 -34.97 17.92
CA PRO A 15 -8.09 -35.98 18.32
C PRO A 15 -8.21 -37.31 17.56
N LEU A 16 -9.37 -37.61 16.96
CA LEU A 16 -9.63 -38.84 16.22
C LEU A 16 -9.42 -38.73 14.70
N LEU A 17 -8.74 -37.67 14.24
CA LEU A 17 -8.64 -37.40 12.78
C LEU A 17 -7.82 -38.46 12.03
N ASP A 18 -6.87 -39.12 12.71
CA ASP A 18 -5.99 -40.15 12.14
C ASP A 18 -6.49 -41.59 12.38
N ILE A 19 -7.63 -41.73 13.04
CA ILE A 19 -8.18 -43.03 13.36
C ILE A 19 -9.25 -43.38 12.33
N GLU A 20 -9.15 -44.57 11.75
CA GLU A 20 -10.14 -45.04 10.79
C GLU A 20 -11.50 -45.29 11.46
N ARG A 21 -12.55 -45.11 10.69
CA ARG A 21 -13.92 -45.36 11.17
C ARG A 21 -14.12 -46.78 11.66
N LYS A 22 -13.52 -47.75 11.00
CA LYS A 22 -13.56 -49.15 11.37
C LYS A 22 -12.99 -49.40 12.79
N ASP A 23 -11.85 -48.78 13.08
CA ASP A 23 -11.21 -48.92 14.39
C ASP A 23 -12.07 -48.32 15.51
N ILE A 24 -12.76 -47.21 15.21
CA ILE A 24 -13.70 -46.57 16.14
C ILE A 24 -14.90 -47.49 16.40
N GLU A 25 -15.44 -48.09 15.34
CA GLU A 25 -16.58 -49.02 15.46
C GLU A 25 -16.20 -50.26 16.22
N GLU A 26 -15.04 -50.88 15.96
CA GLU A 26 -14.50 -52.02 16.71
C GLU A 26 -14.27 -51.68 18.20
N TYR A 27 -13.72 -50.50 18.46
CA TYR A 27 -13.55 -50.00 19.83
C TYR A 27 -14.90 -49.90 20.57
N CYS A 28 -15.93 -49.36 19.89
CA CYS A 28 -17.27 -49.26 20.47
C CYS A 28 -17.89 -50.65 20.79
N GLU A 29 -17.70 -51.61 19.91
CA GLU A 29 -18.18 -52.99 20.11
C GLU A 29 -17.47 -53.66 21.29
N VAL A 30 -16.14 -53.64 21.33
CA VAL A 30 -15.32 -54.24 22.40
C VAL A 30 -15.67 -53.67 23.77
N HIS A 31 -15.96 -52.37 23.84
CA HIS A 31 -16.28 -51.67 25.08
C HIS A 31 -17.79 -51.57 25.37
N ASN A 32 -18.65 -52.22 24.57
CA ASN A 32 -20.11 -52.19 24.69
C ASN A 32 -20.68 -50.76 24.72
N LEU A 33 -20.06 -49.86 23.99
CA LEU A 33 -20.55 -48.47 23.82
C LEU A 33 -21.64 -48.50 22.75
N ASN A 34 -22.83 -48.00 23.08
CA ASN A 34 -23.96 -47.91 22.13
C ASN A 34 -24.02 -46.51 21.50
N PRO A 35 -23.21 -46.21 20.47
CA PRO A 35 -23.22 -44.92 19.85
C PRO A 35 -24.54 -44.67 19.11
N ARG A 36 -25.09 -43.48 19.20
CA ARG A 36 -26.22 -43.08 18.35
C ARG A 36 -25.74 -42.86 16.93
N ILE A 37 -26.33 -43.57 16.00
CA ILE A 37 -26.08 -43.39 14.57
C ILE A 37 -27.08 -42.37 14.06
N ASP A 38 -26.59 -41.31 13.45
CA ASP A 38 -27.40 -40.35 12.76
C ASP A 38 -27.75 -40.91 11.35
N GLU A 39 -29.04 -41.22 11.14
CA GLU A 39 -29.53 -41.83 9.92
C GLU A 39 -29.26 -40.96 8.68
N SER A 40 -29.19 -39.64 8.81
CA SER A 40 -28.84 -38.74 7.73
C SER A 40 -27.46 -38.99 7.11
N ASN A 41 -26.56 -39.67 7.84
CA ASN A 41 -25.25 -40.08 7.33
C ASN A 41 -25.33 -41.22 6.29
N LEU A 42 -26.44 -41.91 6.23
CA LEU A 42 -26.67 -42.98 5.27
C LEU A 42 -27.41 -42.52 3.99
N GLU A 43 -27.89 -41.28 3.98
CA GLU A 43 -28.62 -40.73 2.86
C GLU A 43 -27.65 -40.07 1.85
N ASN A 44 -27.82 -40.41 0.54
CA ASN A 44 -27.02 -39.88 -0.56
C ASN A 44 -27.42 -38.46 -1.01
N ILE A 45 -28.19 -37.73 -0.20
CA ILE A 45 -28.66 -36.37 -0.52
C ILE A 45 -27.51 -35.36 -0.51
N TYR A 46 -26.58 -35.52 0.43
CA TYR A 46 -25.46 -34.63 0.58
C TYR A 46 -24.24 -35.06 -0.24
N THR A 47 -23.57 -34.12 -0.91
CA THR A 47 -22.36 -34.38 -1.72
C THR A 47 -21.29 -35.15 -0.93
N ARG A 48 -21.12 -34.84 0.36
CA ARG A 48 -20.17 -35.55 1.24
C ARG A 48 -20.49 -37.02 1.38
N ASN A 49 -21.76 -37.35 1.56
CA ASN A 49 -22.22 -38.74 1.68
C ASN A 49 -22.10 -39.48 0.33
N LYS A 50 -22.44 -38.82 -0.77
CA LYS A 50 -22.21 -39.35 -2.13
C LYS A 50 -20.75 -39.72 -2.39
N ILE A 51 -19.81 -38.84 -2.01
CA ILE A 51 -18.39 -39.12 -2.14
C ILE A 51 -18.00 -40.35 -1.31
N ARG A 52 -18.48 -40.45 -0.05
CA ARG A 52 -18.13 -41.53 0.86
C ARG A 52 -18.76 -42.87 0.46
N LEU A 53 -20.03 -42.87 0.07
CA LEU A 53 -20.80 -44.08 -0.12
C LEU A 53 -20.73 -44.59 -1.58
N GLU A 54 -20.44 -43.74 -2.53
CA GLU A 54 -20.43 -44.12 -3.96
C GLU A 54 -19.05 -43.92 -4.61
N LEU A 55 -18.50 -42.70 -4.55
CA LEU A 55 -17.28 -42.37 -5.31
C LEU A 55 -16.03 -43.05 -4.76
N ILE A 56 -15.81 -43.01 -3.45
CA ILE A 56 -14.63 -43.65 -2.84
C ILE A 56 -14.63 -45.17 -3.07
N PRO A 57 -15.72 -45.95 -2.79
CA PRO A 57 -15.78 -47.36 -3.10
C PRO A 57 -15.54 -47.63 -4.60
N TYR A 58 -16.23 -46.89 -5.49
CA TYR A 58 -16.06 -47.07 -6.93
C TYR A 58 -14.61 -46.89 -7.38
N MET A 59 -13.92 -45.85 -6.88
CA MET A 59 -12.53 -45.60 -7.22
C MET A 59 -11.58 -46.65 -6.61
N THR A 60 -11.88 -47.11 -5.40
CA THR A 60 -11.09 -48.16 -4.73
C THR A 60 -11.17 -49.48 -5.48
N ASP A 61 -12.37 -49.89 -5.89
CA ASP A 61 -12.61 -51.19 -6.52
C ASP A 61 -12.13 -51.23 -7.99
N ASN A 62 -12.23 -50.09 -8.71
CA ASN A 62 -11.97 -50.07 -10.14
C ASN A 62 -10.62 -49.45 -10.54
N PHE A 63 -9.96 -48.66 -9.66
CA PHE A 63 -8.74 -47.92 -10.03
C PHE A 63 -7.57 -48.15 -9.08
N ASN A 64 -7.76 -48.01 -7.75
CA ASN A 64 -6.68 -48.09 -6.80
C ASN A 64 -7.18 -48.61 -5.45
N THR A 65 -6.88 -49.85 -5.13
CA THR A 65 -7.24 -50.46 -3.86
C THR A 65 -6.69 -49.72 -2.62
N ASN A 66 -5.57 -49.01 -2.79
CA ASN A 66 -4.94 -48.20 -1.73
C ASN A 66 -5.25 -46.70 -1.87
N LEU A 67 -6.42 -46.34 -2.46
CA LEU A 67 -6.80 -44.95 -2.74
C LEU A 67 -6.73 -44.08 -1.48
N ILE A 68 -7.37 -44.55 -0.38
CA ILE A 68 -7.47 -43.76 0.87
C ILE A 68 -6.08 -43.47 1.43
N GLU A 69 -5.23 -44.50 1.56
CA GLU A 69 -3.85 -44.34 2.05
C GLU A 69 -3.04 -43.38 1.14
N SER A 70 -3.23 -43.46 -0.16
CA SER A 70 -2.53 -42.61 -1.12
C SER A 70 -2.95 -41.14 -0.96
N ILE A 71 -4.23 -40.86 -0.75
CA ILE A 71 -4.76 -39.52 -0.48
C ILE A 71 -4.26 -39.01 0.87
N VAL A 72 -4.25 -39.83 1.91
CA VAL A 72 -3.73 -39.45 3.23
C VAL A 72 -2.25 -39.09 3.17
N ARG A 73 -1.42 -39.95 2.53
CA ARG A 73 0.02 -39.65 2.33
C ARG A 73 0.23 -38.34 1.57
N MET A 74 -0.51 -38.11 0.47
CA MET A 74 -0.45 -36.87 -0.28
C MET A 74 -0.86 -35.66 0.59
N SER A 75 -1.94 -35.80 1.37
CA SER A 75 -2.41 -34.75 2.28
C SER A 75 -1.34 -34.39 3.33
N ASN A 76 -0.68 -35.39 3.90
CA ASN A 76 0.38 -35.19 4.90
C ASN A 76 1.61 -34.49 4.30
N SER A 77 2.03 -34.90 3.10
CA SER A 77 3.12 -34.24 2.37
C SER A 77 2.77 -32.77 2.08
N LEU A 78 1.59 -32.51 1.51
CA LEU A 78 1.12 -31.15 1.24
C LEU A 78 0.98 -30.29 2.50
N ARG A 79 0.64 -30.91 3.64
CA ARG A 79 0.59 -30.21 4.93
C ARG A 79 1.97 -29.75 5.35
N SER A 80 2.96 -30.66 5.32
CA SER A 80 4.35 -30.35 5.66
C SER A 80 4.90 -29.21 4.80
N ASP A 81 4.71 -29.29 3.46
CA ASP A 81 5.13 -28.24 2.53
C ASP A 81 4.44 -26.91 2.83
N SER A 82 3.12 -26.97 3.08
CA SER A 82 2.33 -25.78 3.40
C SER A 82 2.76 -25.13 4.72
N ASP A 83 3.07 -25.92 5.73
CA ASP A 83 3.50 -25.41 7.05
C ASP A 83 4.86 -24.71 6.94
N TYR A 84 5.79 -25.26 6.16
CA TYR A 84 7.06 -24.62 5.87
C TYR A 84 6.88 -23.27 5.15
N ILE A 85 6.07 -23.25 4.07
CA ILE A 85 5.82 -22.05 3.31
C ILE A 85 5.08 -20.99 4.18
N GLU A 86 4.19 -21.42 5.08
CA GLU A 86 3.47 -20.52 5.97
C GLU A 86 4.39 -19.92 7.04
N ALA A 87 5.31 -20.70 7.59
CA ALA A 87 6.33 -20.23 8.54
C ALA A 87 7.27 -19.20 7.88
N GLU A 88 7.73 -19.49 6.66
CA GLU A 88 8.55 -18.54 5.87
C GLU A 88 7.77 -17.27 5.56
N ALA A 89 6.51 -17.40 5.16
CA ALA A 89 5.66 -16.23 4.89
C ALA A 89 5.43 -15.38 6.14
N GLU A 90 5.27 -15.98 7.32
CA GLU A 90 5.14 -15.27 8.59
C GLU A 90 6.41 -14.50 8.93
N SER A 91 7.59 -15.13 8.75
CA SER A 91 8.88 -14.47 8.94
C SER A 91 9.01 -13.25 8.04
N LYS A 92 8.77 -13.42 6.72
CA LYS A 92 8.86 -12.31 5.75
C LYS A 92 7.83 -11.22 6.01
N PHE A 93 6.61 -11.60 6.42
CA PHE A 93 5.58 -10.63 6.76
C PHE A 93 6.03 -9.69 7.89
N LYS A 94 6.63 -10.22 8.95
CA LYS A 94 7.19 -9.43 10.06
C LYS A 94 8.32 -8.50 9.62
N ASP A 95 9.14 -8.95 8.67
CA ASP A 95 10.32 -8.21 8.20
C ASP A 95 9.95 -7.01 7.30
N ILE A 96 8.97 -7.21 6.41
CA ILE A 96 8.68 -6.24 5.35
C ILE A 96 7.37 -5.47 5.53
N CYS A 97 6.50 -5.89 6.44
CA CYS A 97 5.21 -5.24 6.66
C CYS A 97 5.21 -4.39 7.93
N LYS A 98 4.59 -3.22 7.83
CA LYS A 98 4.28 -2.36 8.97
C LYS A 98 2.77 -2.30 9.11
N ILE A 99 2.27 -2.72 10.27
CA ILE A 99 0.83 -2.77 10.58
C ILE A 99 0.50 -1.58 11.47
N THR A 100 -0.58 -0.90 11.14
CA THR A 100 -1.26 0.07 12.01
C THR A 100 -2.70 -0.40 12.23
N SER A 101 -3.53 0.37 12.96
CA SER A 101 -4.93 0.00 13.19
C SER A 101 -5.70 -0.30 11.89
N ASP A 102 -5.47 0.49 10.84
CA ASP A 102 -6.32 0.50 9.64
C ASP A 102 -5.54 0.25 8.35
N THR A 103 -4.21 0.09 8.44
CA THR A 103 -3.36 -0.08 7.25
C THR A 103 -2.28 -1.13 7.44
N VAL A 104 -1.90 -1.76 6.35
CA VAL A 104 -0.70 -2.60 6.23
C VAL A 104 0.15 -2.06 5.10
N ASP A 105 1.32 -1.55 5.42
CA ASP A 105 2.31 -1.10 4.45
C ASP A 105 3.33 -2.21 4.19
N ILE A 106 3.43 -2.69 2.96
CA ILE A 106 4.33 -3.75 2.51
C ILE A 106 5.48 -3.11 1.73
N LYS A 107 6.71 -3.23 2.20
CA LYS A 107 7.91 -2.68 1.54
C LYS A 107 8.17 -3.41 0.21
N ILE A 108 8.15 -2.66 -0.91
CA ILE A 108 8.29 -3.22 -2.26
C ILE A 108 9.63 -3.90 -2.47
N ASN A 109 10.74 -3.27 -2.07
CA ASN A 109 12.08 -3.84 -2.24
C ASN A 109 12.27 -5.22 -1.58
N GLY A 110 11.53 -5.48 -0.50
CA GLY A 110 11.48 -6.81 0.13
C GLY A 110 10.50 -7.73 -0.60
N PHE A 111 9.30 -7.24 -0.88
CA PHE A 111 8.20 -8.01 -1.46
C PHE A 111 8.49 -8.52 -2.88
N SER A 112 9.02 -7.67 -3.76
CA SER A 112 9.30 -8.02 -5.17
C SER A 112 10.28 -9.19 -5.32
N LYS A 113 11.20 -9.36 -4.36
CA LYS A 113 12.20 -10.44 -4.34
C LYS A 113 11.67 -11.78 -3.84
N LEU A 114 10.48 -11.80 -3.25
CA LEU A 114 9.90 -13.03 -2.70
C LEU A 114 9.43 -13.97 -3.82
N HIS A 115 9.49 -15.27 -3.54
CA HIS A 115 8.85 -16.28 -4.37
C HIS A 115 7.33 -16.06 -4.38
N ASN A 116 6.66 -16.33 -5.50
CA ASN A 116 5.22 -16.08 -5.66
C ASN A 116 4.36 -16.75 -4.58
N ALA A 117 4.70 -17.99 -4.16
CA ALA A 117 4.01 -18.69 -3.09
C ALA A 117 4.05 -17.93 -1.75
N ILE A 118 5.12 -17.19 -1.46
CA ILE A 118 5.27 -16.36 -0.27
C ILE A 118 4.51 -15.05 -0.44
N LYS A 119 4.62 -14.39 -1.61
CA LYS A 119 3.88 -13.16 -1.93
C LYS A 119 2.39 -13.32 -1.68
N VAL A 120 1.78 -14.39 -2.20
CA VAL A 120 0.36 -14.72 -2.01
C VAL A 120 -0.01 -14.79 -0.54
N ARG A 121 0.80 -15.45 0.28
CA ARG A 121 0.55 -15.59 1.72
C ARG A 121 0.73 -14.28 2.49
N VAL A 122 1.76 -13.52 2.15
CA VAL A 122 2.00 -12.19 2.73
C VAL A 122 0.80 -11.26 2.47
N LEU A 123 0.28 -11.24 1.24
CA LEU A 123 -0.92 -10.45 0.90
C LEU A 123 -2.14 -10.91 1.69
N ARG A 124 -2.40 -12.23 1.76
CA ARG A 124 -3.52 -12.77 2.55
C ARG A 124 -3.40 -12.44 4.03
N LYS A 125 -2.19 -12.52 4.61
CA LYS A 125 -1.93 -12.10 6.01
C LYS A 125 -2.19 -10.60 6.19
N GLY A 126 -1.74 -9.75 5.26
CA GLY A 126 -2.02 -8.33 5.29
C GLY A 126 -3.51 -8.01 5.27
N ILE A 127 -4.26 -8.66 4.38
CA ILE A 127 -5.72 -8.51 4.32
C ILE A 127 -6.39 -9.03 5.60
N LYS A 128 -5.97 -10.20 6.11
CA LYS A 128 -6.48 -10.75 7.38
C LYS A 128 -6.23 -9.80 8.55
N SER A 129 -5.09 -9.10 8.57
CA SER A 129 -4.75 -8.16 9.65
C SER A 129 -5.70 -6.95 9.72
N ILE A 130 -6.27 -6.51 8.60
CA ILE A 130 -7.19 -5.37 8.55
C ILE A 130 -8.67 -5.77 8.59
N LEU A 131 -9.02 -6.97 8.08
CA LEU A 131 -10.41 -7.46 8.03
C LEU A 131 -10.78 -8.45 9.13
N GLY A 132 -9.78 -9.04 9.81
CA GLY A 132 -9.95 -10.15 10.75
C GLY A 132 -9.99 -11.52 10.08
N ASP A 133 -10.43 -11.61 8.83
CA ASP A 133 -10.49 -12.84 8.03
C ASP A 133 -10.22 -12.57 6.53
N THR A 134 -10.26 -13.61 5.70
CA THR A 134 -10.08 -13.50 4.24
C THR A 134 -11.31 -13.95 3.44
N ASN A 135 -12.49 -13.98 4.06
CA ASN A 135 -13.72 -14.37 3.38
C ASN A 135 -13.98 -13.43 2.21
N PHE A 136 -14.47 -14.00 1.09
CA PHE A 136 -14.74 -13.29 -0.18
C PHE A 136 -13.49 -12.71 -0.88
N ILE A 137 -12.28 -13.03 -0.41
CA ILE A 137 -11.03 -12.69 -1.11
C ILE A 137 -10.52 -13.95 -1.81
N ASP A 138 -10.87 -14.07 -3.08
CA ASP A 138 -10.52 -15.21 -3.92
C ASP A 138 -9.06 -15.14 -4.41
N GLN A 139 -8.61 -16.24 -5.02
CA GLN A 139 -7.29 -16.31 -5.63
C GLN A 139 -7.08 -15.25 -6.71
N LYS A 140 -8.12 -14.98 -7.53
CA LYS A 140 -8.07 -13.96 -8.57
C LYS A 140 -7.79 -12.56 -8.01
N HIS A 141 -8.41 -12.19 -6.89
CA HIS A 141 -8.15 -10.90 -6.24
C HIS A 141 -6.70 -10.73 -5.81
N ILE A 142 -6.07 -11.83 -5.34
CA ILE A 142 -4.64 -11.81 -4.98
C ILE A 142 -3.77 -11.70 -6.23
N GLU A 143 -4.12 -12.37 -7.33
CA GLU A 143 -3.43 -12.27 -8.62
C GLU A 143 -3.52 -10.86 -9.18
N ASP A 144 -4.68 -10.21 -9.11
CA ASP A 144 -4.86 -8.81 -9.50
C ASP A 144 -3.93 -7.87 -8.71
N VAL A 145 -3.71 -8.13 -7.41
CA VAL A 145 -2.75 -7.35 -6.60
C VAL A 145 -1.31 -7.60 -7.01
N LEU A 146 -0.95 -8.84 -7.35
CA LEU A 146 0.39 -9.18 -7.82
C LEU A 146 0.69 -8.55 -9.19
N GLU A 147 -0.29 -8.55 -10.10
CA GLU A 147 -0.20 -7.86 -11.39
C GLU A 147 -0.07 -6.34 -11.19
N PHE A 148 -0.91 -5.78 -10.33
CA PHE A 148 -0.87 -4.38 -9.95
C PHE A 148 0.47 -3.95 -9.34
N GLU A 149 1.13 -4.81 -8.54
CA GLU A 149 2.47 -4.58 -8.01
C GLU A 149 3.52 -4.49 -9.11
N SER A 150 3.45 -5.40 -10.10
CA SER A 150 4.40 -5.47 -11.21
C SER A 150 4.26 -4.29 -12.19
N GLU A 151 3.08 -3.68 -12.30
CA GLU A 151 2.88 -2.48 -13.08
C GLU A 151 3.66 -1.30 -12.47
N SER A 152 4.60 -0.72 -13.21
CA SER A 152 5.44 0.40 -12.77
C SER A 152 4.69 1.73 -12.55
N LYS A 153 3.36 1.76 -12.60
CA LYS A 153 2.54 2.96 -12.41
C LYS A 153 2.32 3.28 -10.93
N ILE A 154 3.15 4.17 -10.42
CA ILE A 154 3.02 4.72 -9.06
C ILE A 154 1.71 5.53 -8.93
N ASN A 155 1.12 5.55 -7.73
CA ASN A 155 -0.11 6.30 -7.39
C ASN A 155 -1.39 5.80 -8.07
N LYS A 156 -1.46 4.52 -8.39
CA LYS A 156 -2.70 3.84 -8.73
C LYS A 156 -3.36 3.23 -7.50
N MET A 157 -4.64 2.98 -7.62
CA MET A 157 -5.46 2.30 -6.63
C MET A 157 -6.14 1.10 -7.31
N LEU A 158 -6.21 0.00 -6.58
CA LEU A 158 -7.03 -1.16 -6.89
C LEU A 158 -8.03 -1.37 -5.75
N THR A 159 -9.28 -1.64 -6.08
CA THR A 159 -10.32 -1.94 -5.09
C THR A 159 -10.61 -3.42 -5.10
N LEU A 160 -10.55 -4.04 -3.92
CA LEU A 160 -10.91 -5.42 -3.67
C LEU A 160 -12.29 -5.50 -2.99
N PRO A 161 -12.91 -6.71 -2.93
CA PRO A 161 -14.14 -6.90 -2.16
C PRO A 161 -14.01 -6.45 -0.70
N ARG A 162 -15.14 -6.22 -0.05
CA ARG A 162 -15.25 -5.79 1.35
C ARG A 162 -14.61 -4.43 1.64
N GLY A 163 -14.48 -3.57 0.62
CA GLY A 163 -13.94 -2.22 0.78
C GLY A 163 -12.44 -2.17 1.08
N VAL A 164 -11.68 -3.18 0.67
CA VAL A 164 -10.22 -3.13 0.76
C VAL A 164 -9.66 -2.37 -0.43
N PHE A 165 -8.90 -1.32 -0.16
CA PHE A 165 -8.16 -0.53 -1.13
C PHE A 165 -6.68 -0.89 -1.10
N VAL A 166 -6.10 -1.04 -2.27
CA VAL A 166 -4.67 -1.32 -2.47
C VAL A 166 -4.05 -0.13 -3.18
N TYR A 167 -3.12 0.55 -2.54
CA TYR A 167 -2.41 1.69 -3.12
C TYR A 167 -0.97 1.32 -3.45
N ARG A 168 -0.53 1.58 -4.67
CA ARG A 168 0.85 1.45 -5.11
C ARG A 168 1.57 2.78 -4.88
N LYS A 169 2.26 2.91 -3.75
CA LYS A 169 3.16 4.03 -3.46
C LYS A 169 4.57 3.75 -4.04
N GLN A 170 5.48 4.71 -3.92
CA GLN A 170 6.84 4.55 -4.45
C GLN A 170 7.59 3.38 -3.82
N ASP A 171 7.58 3.29 -2.48
CA ASP A 171 8.39 2.34 -1.72
C ASP A 171 7.58 1.23 -1.04
N CYS A 172 6.25 1.31 -1.07
CA CYS A 172 5.37 0.32 -0.45
C CYS A 172 4.05 0.13 -1.22
N ILE A 173 3.43 -1.04 -0.96
CA ILE A 173 2.02 -1.31 -1.24
C ILE A 173 1.28 -1.10 0.06
N THR A 174 0.26 -0.26 0.07
CA THR A 174 -0.58 -0.02 1.24
C THR A 174 -1.92 -0.71 1.04
N LEU A 175 -2.28 -1.60 1.96
CA LEU A 175 -3.61 -2.18 2.09
C LEU A 175 -4.37 -1.40 3.16
N THR A 176 -5.61 -1.00 2.91
CA THR A 176 -6.44 -0.27 3.88
C THR A 176 -7.92 -0.48 3.62
N THR A 177 -8.75 -0.30 4.63
CA THR A 177 -10.22 -0.26 4.49
C THR A 177 -10.75 1.17 4.36
N THR A 178 -9.90 2.17 4.53
CA THR A 178 -10.26 3.58 4.38
C THR A 178 -9.75 4.09 3.03
N GLU A 179 -10.66 4.64 2.23
CA GLU A 179 -10.25 5.28 0.98
C GLU A 179 -9.38 6.50 1.29
N ILE A 180 -8.15 6.50 0.75
CA ILE A 180 -7.28 7.67 0.87
C ILE A 180 -7.77 8.71 -0.14
N VAL A 181 -8.72 9.51 0.29
CA VAL A 181 -9.18 10.67 -0.47
C VAL A 181 -8.05 11.68 -0.44
N THR A 182 -7.48 12.00 -1.61
CA THR A 182 -6.61 13.17 -1.72
C THR A 182 -7.51 14.39 -1.62
N GLU A 183 -7.60 14.99 -0.44
CA GLU A 183 -8.25 16.28 -0.28
C GLU A 183 -7.60 17.25 -1.28
N GLU A 184 -8.39 17.85 -2.14
CA GLU A 184 -7.95 18.98 -2.93
C GLU A 184 -7.83 20.18 -1.98
N ILE A 185 -6.64 20.32 -1.40
CA ILE A 185 -6.33 21.48 -0.56
C ILE A 185 -6.10 22.64 -1.52
N ASP A 186 -7.02 23.60 -1.49
CA ASP A 186 -6.88 24.84 -2.23
C ASP A 186 -6.64 26.00 -1.26
N PHE A 187 -5.65 26.81 -1.56
CA PHE A 187 -5.30 28.00 -0.79
C PHE A 187 -4.73 29.11 -1.70
N LEU A 188 -4.98 30.35 -1.33
CA LEU A 188 -4.47 31.54 -1.99
C LEU A 188 -4.23 32.62 -0.94
N TYR A 189 -2.98 33.08 -0.84
CA TYR A 189 -2.60 34.16 0.07
C TYR A 189 -1.70 35.16 -0.66
N ASN A 190 -1.89 36.45 -0.37
CA ASN A 190 -0.98 37.50 -0.83
C ASN A 190 0.33 37.45 -0.02
N ILE A 191 1.47 37.59 -0.69
CA ILE A 191 2.79 37.65 -0.08
C ILE A 191 3.26 39.10 -0.07
N PRO A 192 3.57 39.70 1.11
CA PRO A 192 4.20 41.02 1.16
C PRO A 192 5.67 40.95 0.72
N ASN A 193 6.24 42.02 0.27
CA ASN A 193 7.68 42.09 -0.03
C ASN A 193 8.56 41.99 1.22
N ASN A 194 8.06 42.45 2.35
CA ASN A 194 8.70 42.30 3.66
C ASN A 194 7.65 41.81 4.68
N GLY A 195 7.89 40.66 5.28
CA GLY A 195 7.00 40.07 6.27
C GLY A 195 6.91 38.55 6.15
N PHE A 196 5.80 38.00 6.57
CA PHE A 196 5.56 36.56 6.48
C PHE A 196 4.09 36.26 6.16
N VAL A 197 3.87 35.09 5.59
CA VAL A 197 2.56 34.49 5.36
C VAL A 197 2.53 33.09 5.95
N LYS A 198 1.51 32.80 6.74
CA LYS A 198 1.23 31.46 7.25
C LYS A 198 0.12 30.81 6.40
N ILE A 199 0.46 29.72 5.74
CA ILE A 199 -0.51 28.89 5.03
C ILE A 199 -1.13 27.92 6.04
N LYS A 200 -2.38 28.18 6.43
CA LYS A 200 -3.07 27.42 7.49
C LYS A 200 -3.24 25.95 7.13
N GLU A 201 -3.52 25.68 5.85
CA GLU A 201 -3.82 24.36 5.30
C GLU A 201 -2.60 23.43 5.28
N THR A 202 -1.40 23.96 5.29
CA THR A 202 -0.17 23.17 5.18
C THR A 202 0.79 23.37 6.35
N ASN A 203 0.48 24.28 7.28
CA ASN A 203 1.35 24.70 8.37
C ASN A 203 2.74 25.20 7.92
N ILE A 204 2.83 25.71 6.70
CA ILE A 204 4.08 26.30 6.15
C ILE A 204 4.05 27.82 6.37
N ILE A 205 5.17 28.37 6.81
CA ILE A 205 5.39 29.79 6.89
C ILE A 205 6.36 30.20 5.76
N ILE A 206 5.98 31.20 5.00
CA ILE A 206 6.85 31.84 3.99
C ILE A 206 7.22 33.22 4.52
N GLU A 207 8.50 33.44 4.70
CA GLU A 207 9.04 34.73 5.10
C GLU A 207 9.73 35.38 3.91
N THR A 208 9.47 36.66 3.72
CA THR A 208 10.03 37.47 2.64
C THR A 208 10.74 38.70 3.18
N GLN A 209 11.88 39.02 2.61
CA GLN A 209 12.66 40.18 2.97
C GLN A 209 13.35 40.77 1.73
N THR A 210 13.18 42.05 1.52
CA THR A 210 13.92 42.79 0.51
C THR A 210 15.25 43.30 1.06
N MET A 211 16.29 43.23 0.26
CA MET A 211 17.63 43.71 0.63
C MET A 211 18.45 44.08 -0.62
N THR A 212 19.51 44.81 -0.44
CA THR A 212 20.47 45.10 -1.53
C THR A 212 21.24 43.83 -1.89
N ILE A 213 21.72 43.78 -3.16
CA ILE A 213 22.48 42.62 -3.66
C ILE A 213 23.73 42.37 -2.82
N ASP A 214 24.41 43.42 -2.33
CA ASP A 214 25.62 43.28 -1.51
C ASP A 214 25.31 42.60 -0.16
N ARG A 215 24.20 43.01 0.46
CA ARG A 215 23.76 42.39 1.72
C ARG A 215 23.38 40.94 1.53
N TYR A 216 22.75 40.61 0.40
CA TYR A 216 22.39 39.24 0.06
C TYR A 216 23.61 38.35 -0.16
N LYS A 217 24.63 38.83 -0.89
CA LYS A 217 25.86 38.09 -1.20
C LYS A 217 26.72 37.88 0.06
N ASN A 218 26.78 38.87 0.97
CA ASN A 218 27.53 38.79 2.22
C ASN A 218 26.79 38.08 3.35
N GLY A 219 25.50 37.77 3.18
CA GLY A 219 24.70 37.06 4.18
C GLY A 219 24.90 35.54 4.16
N LYS A 220 24.68 34.90 5.30
CA LYS A 220 24.61 33.42 5.33
C LYS A 220 23.41 32.95 4.49
N VAL A 221 23.70 32.23 3.43
CA VAL A 221 22.65 31.62 2.61
C VAL A 221 22.16 30.33 3.30
N ASP A 222 20.96 30.37 3.85
CA ASP A 222 20.28 29.20 4.34
C ASP A 222 19.81 28.34 3.17
N LYS A 223 19.95 27.00 3.27
CA LYS A 223 19.49 26.04 2.26
C LYS A 223 17.98 26.15 1.98
N MET A 224 17.20 26.68 2.91
CA MET A 224 15.76 26.89 2.81
C MET A 224 15.38 28.24 2.24
N SER A 225 16.37 29.09 1.91
CA SER A 225 16.16 30.43 1.35
C SER A 225 16.57 30.51 -0.11
N LYS A 226 15.82 31.29 -0.90
CA LYS A 226 16.14 31.64 -2.29
C LYS A 226 16.03 33.14 -2.50
N GLY A 227 16.93 33.69 -3.33
CA GLY A 227 16.90 35.09 -3.74
C GLY A 227 16.40 35.25 -5.16
N PHE A 228 15.59 36.26 -5.36
CA PHE A 228 15.03 36.65 -6.66
C PHE A 228 15.32 38.11 -6.95
N ASP A 229 15.51 38.45 -8.21
CA ASP A 229 15.63 39.85 -8.65
C ASP A 229 14.28 40.54 -8.47
N LEU A 230 14.22 41.51 -7.56
CA LEU A 230 12.97 42.21 -7.23
C LEU A 230 12.40 42.96 -8.45
N ASN A 231 13.25 43.48 -9.34
CA ASN A 231 12.81 44.22 -10.52
C ASN A 231 12.16 43.35 -11.62
N LYS A 232 12.39 42.03 -11.56
CA LYS A 232 11.78 41.05 -12.47
C LYS A 232 10.41 40.57 -11.99
N ILE A 233 10.04 40.87 -10.76
CA ILE A 233 8.74 40.54 -10.19
C ILE A 233 7.74 41.61 -10.62
N LYS A 234 6.60 41.24 -11.15
CA LYS A 234 5.56 42.18 -11.65
C LYS A 234 4.25 41.97 -10.90
N GLY A 235 3.69 43.12 -10.46
CA GLY A 235 2.44 43.09 -9.69
C GLY A 235 2.56 42.50 -8.31
N GLY A 236 1.46 41.97 -7.79
CA GLY A 236 1.38 41.35 -6.49
C GLY A 236 1.87 39.89 -6.51
N MET A 237 2.63 39.50 -5.48
CA MET A 237 2.98 38.11 -5.31
C MET A 237 1.91 37.35 -4.53
N VAL A 238 1.63 36.15 -4.97
CA VAL A 238 0.73 35.22 -4.27
C VAL A 238 1.41 33.89 -4.00
N VAL A 239 1.01 33.23 -2.91
CA VAL A 239 1.25 31.81 -2.71
C VAL A 239 -0.08 31.09 -2.80
N ARG A 240 -0.10 30.02 -3.57
CA ARG A 240 -1.30 29.23 -3.81
C ARG A 240 -1.00 27.76 -4.01
N SER A 241 -2.04 26.95 -3.97
CA SER A 241 -2.00 25.58 -4.48
C SER A 241 -1.71 25.55 -5.97
N ARG A 242 -1.25 24.41 -6.46
CA ARG A 242 -1.00 24.19 -7.89
C ARG A 242 -2.32 24.25 -8.69
N GLN A 243 -2.30 24.95 -9.81
CA GLN A 243 -3.41 24.98 -10.76
C GLN A 243 -3.12 24.12 -12.01
N GLN A 244 -4.19 23.77 -12.72
CA GLN A 244 -4.08 23.03 -13.98
C GLN A 244 -3.41 23.92 -15.04
N GLY A 245 -2.39 23.39 -15.71
CA GLY A 245 -1.66 24.14 -16.73
C GLY A 245 -0.41 24.85 -16.23
N ASP A 246 -0.17 24.94 -14.92
CA ASP A 246 1.00 25.58 -14.34
C ASP A 246 2.33 25.09 -14.93
N LYS A 247 3.18 26.05 -15.34
CA LYS A 247 4.52 25.78 -15.87
C LYS A 247 5.55 26.66 -15.18
N ILE A 248 6.71 26.09 -14.90
CA ILE A 248 7.87 26.81 -14.39
C ILE A 248 8.99 26.81 -15.42
N LYS A 249 9.69 27.95 -15.57
CA LYS A 249 10.86 28.07 -16.46
C LYS A 249 12.11 27.59 -15.73
N LEU A 250 12.75 26.56 -16.24
CA LEU A 250 14.02 26.00 -15.75
C LEU A 250 15.12 26.17 -16.80
N ALA A 251 16.38 25.95 -16.46
CA ALA A 251 17.52 26.06 -17.36
C ALA A 251 17.35 25.27 -18.67
N GLY A 252 16.71 24.09 -18.60
CA GLY A 252 16.41 23.23 -19.75
C GLY A 252 15.11 23.54 -20.51
N GLY A 253 14.39 24.63 -20.17
CA GLY A 253 13.11 24.98 -20.81
C GLY A 253 11.94 25.07 -19.84
N SER A 254 10.72 25.21 -20.34
CA SER A 254 9.51 25.26 -19.54
C SER A 254 9.01 23.86 -19.22
N LYS A 255 8.73 23.58 -17.93
CA LYS A 255 8.23 22.29 -17.46
C LYS A 255 6.90 22.46 -16.75
N LYS A 256 5.94 21.57 -17.01
CA LYS A 256 4.67 21.53 -16.26
C LYS A 256 4.95 21.13 -14.80
N ILE A 257 4.29 21.79 -13.85
CA ILE A 257 4.46 21.44 -12.41
C ILE A 257 4.05 20.00 -12.11
N LYS A 258 3.05 19.46 -12.81
CA LYS A 258 2.68 18.05 -12.69
C LYS A 258 3.86 17.12 -12.96
N ASP A 259 4.61 17.39 -14.04
CA ASP A 259 5.74 16.56 -14.44
C ASP A 259 6.95 16.80 -13.50
N LEU A 260 7.11 18.04 -13.02
CA LEU A 260 8.12 18.37 -12.01
C LEU A 260 7.90 17.59 -10.70
N PHE A 261 6.67 17.44 -10.23
CA PHE A 261 6.35 16.67 -9.05
C PHE A 261 6.64 15.17 -9.21
N ILE A 262 6.45 14.63 -10.43
CA ILE A 262 6.79 13.24 -10.76
C ILE A 262 8.30 13.04 -10.68
N ASP A 263 9.09 13.93 -11.32
CA ASP A 263 10.55 13.86 -11.29
C ASP A 263 11.15 14.01 -9.88
N LEU A 264 10.55 14.87 -9.07
CA LEU A 264 10.92 15.06 -7.66
C LEU A 264 10.40 13.95 -6.76
N LYS A 265 9.66 12.98 -7.34
CA LYS A 265 9.07 11.83 -6.63
C LYS A 265 8.18 12.24 -5.46
N ILE A 266 7.47 13.39 -5.57
CA ILE A 266 6.55 13.85 -4.53
C ILE A 266 5.29 12.97 -4.57
N PRO A 267 4.90 12.34 -3.44
CA PRO A 267 3.67 11.55 -3.34
C PRO A 267 2.44 12.35 -3.76
N ARG A 268 1.44 11.66 -4.35
CA ARG A 268 0.26 12.34 -4.91
C ARG A 268 -0.50 13.13 -3.85
N GLU A 269 -0.63 12.56 -2.67
CA GLU A 269 -1.28 13.13 -1.49
C GLU A 269 -0.56 14.38 -0.93
N GLU A 270 0.72 14.55 -1.22
CA GLU A 270 1.50 15.73 -0.78
C GLU A 270 1.53 16.85 -1.82
N ARG A 271 1.17 16.57 -3.08
CA ARG A 271 1.30 17.54 -4.18
C ARG A 271 0.38 18.75 -4.02
N CYS A 272 -0.81 18.57 -3.46
CA CYS A 272 -1.74 19.65 -3.16
C CYS A 272 -1.24 20.57 -2.02
N LYS A 273 -0.36 20.07 -1.16
CA LYS A 273 0.25 20.81 -0.05
C LYS A 273 1.48 21.62 -0.45
N VAL A 274 2.05 21.36 -1.64
CA VAL A 274 3.26 22.07 -2.10
C VAL A 274 2.88 23.48 -2.53
N PRO A 275 3.36 24.53 -1.84
CA PRO A 275 3.03 25.92 -2.19
C PRO A 275 3.73 26.35 -3.49
N VAL A 276 3.00 27.05 -4.31
CA VAL A 276 3.48 27.68 -5.56
C VAL A 276 3.45 29.18 -5.36
N ILE A 277 4.62 29.83 -5.44
CA ILE A 277 4.75 31.28 -5.41
C ILE A 277 4.72 31.79 -6.85
N ALA A 278 3.82 32.71 -7.14
CA ALA A 278 3.62 33.28 -8.45
C ALA A 278 3.39 34.79 -8.36
N ASP A 279 3.69 35.49 -9.47
CA ASP A 279 3.29 36.85 -9.73
C ASP A 279 2.38 36.92 -10.97
N GLU A 280 2.14 38.11 -11.52
CA GLU A 280 1.31 38.28 -12.72
C GLU A 280 1.94 37.68 -13.99
N GLN A 281 3.25 37.48 -14.04
CA GLN A 281 3.95 36.97 -15.23
C GLN A 281 4.18 35.44 -15.19
N GLY A 282 4.15 34.82 -13.99
CA GLY A 282 4.35 33.40 -13.90
C GLY A 282 4.79 32.91 -12.53
N ILE A 283 5.39 31.72 -12.51
CA ILE A 283 5.77 31.06 -11.30
C ILE A 283 7.23 31.39 -10.93
N LEU A 284 7.42 31.91 -9.71
CA LEU A 284 8.72 32.19 -9.13
C LEU A 284 9.34 30.94 -8.54
N GLN A 285 8.57 30.23 -7.71
CA GLN A 285 9.10 29.10 -6.92
C GLN A 285 8.03 28.04 -6.64
N VAL A 286 8.44 26.79 -6.64
CA VAL A 286 7.62 25.62 -6.29
C VAL A 286 8.17 25.01 -5.02
N GLY A 287 7.51 25.26 -3.90
CA GLY A 287 7.95 24.86 -2.56
C GLY A 287 9.41 25.17 -2.31
N LYS A 288 10.08 24.33 -1.55
CA LYS A 288 11.54 24.38 -1.32
C LYS A 288 12.35 23.74 -2.46
N TYR A 289 11.68 23.25 -3.51
CA TYR A 289 12.30 22.35 -4.49
C TYR A 289 12.96 23.09 -5.67
N LYS A 290 12.22 23.94 -6.38
CA LYS A 290 12.70 24.59 -7.61
C LYS A 290 12.27 26.04 -7.69
N SER A 291 13.17 26.87 -8.22
CA SER A 291 12.94 28.27 -8.57
C SER A 291 13.05 28.50 -10.08
N SER A 292 12.33 29.49 -10.56
CA SER A 292 12.31 29.85 -11.98
C SER A 292 13.55 30.63 -12.39
N GLU A 293 14.08 30.34 -13.57
CA GLU A 293 15.17 31.10 -14.19
C GLU A 293 14.78 32.54 -14.57
N ASN A 294 13.48 32.81 -14.81
CA ASN A 294 13.01 34.13 -15.17
C ASN A 294 13.29 35.21 -14.12
N TYR A 295 13.35 34.82 -12.87
CA TYR A 295 13.53 35.71 -11.70
C TYR A 295 14.91 35.64 -11.09
N LYS A 296 15.84 34.95 -11.76
CA LYS A 296 17.20 34.73 -11.24
C LYS A 296 17.95 36.04 -11.14
N ILE A 297 18.75 36.15 -10.08
CA ILE A 297 19.70 37.27 -9.86
C ILE A 297 20.77 37.25 -10.95
N ASP A 298 21.05 38.39 -11.52
CA ASP A 298 22.10 38.62 -12.53
C ASP A 298 22.97 39.84 -12.18
N GLU A 299 23.89 40.20 -13.06
CA GLU A 299 24.83 41.31 -12.85
C GLU A 299 24.17 42.70 -12.76
N LYS A 300 22.92 42.84 -13.28
CA LYS A 300 22.16 44.09 -13.27
C LYS A 300 21.25 44.19 -12.03
N THR A 301 21.15 43.14 -11.24
CA THR A 301 20.28 43.11 -10.06
C THR A 301 20.80 44.02 -8.97
N LYS A 302 19.99 44.98 -8.52
CA LYS A 302 20.29 45.90 -7.42
C LYS A 302 19.62 45.46 -6.11
N GLU A 303 18.38 45.02 -6.21
CA GLU A 303 17.55 44.65 -5.08
C GLU A 303 17.10 43.18 -5.21
N VAL A 304 17.16 42.48 -4.10
CA VAL A 304 16.85 41.04 -3.99
C VAL A 304 15.69 40.83 -3.04
N LEU A 305 14.71 40.06 -3.48
CA LEU A 305 13.72 39.47 -2.63
C LEU A 305 14.25 38.12 -2.13
N LYS A 306 14.48 37.99 -0.85
CA LYS A 306 14.80 36.73 -0.20
C LYS A 306 13.51 36.07 0.26
N VAL A 307 13.27 34.84 -0.18
CA VAL A 307 12.13 33.99 0.23
C VAL A 307 12.66 32.81 1.05
N THR A 308 12.11 32.62 2.22
CA THR A 308 12.49 31.53 3.14
C THR A 308 11.27 30.71 3.53
N PHE A 309 11.37 29.38 3.41
CA PHE A 309 10.36 28.45 3.87
C PHE A 309 10.70 27.95 5.27
N LYS A 310 9.72 28.01 6.18
CA LYS A 310 9.83 27.48 7.56
C LYS A 310 8.67 26.52 7.78
N ASN A 311 8.94 25.37 8.36
CA ASN A 311 7.90 24.48 8.88
C ASN A 311 7.63 24.85 10.34
N LEU A 312 6.38 24.80 10.74
CA LEU A 312 5.98 24.92 12.15
C LEU A 312 6.28 23.64 12.91
#